data_12a8220d2968b80cfc1496238bf1b12a
#
_entry.id   12a8220d2968b80cfc1496238bf1b12a
#
_cell.length_a   1.000
_cell.length_b   1.000
_cell.length_c   1.000
_cell.angle_alpha   90.00
_cell.angle_beta   90.00
_cell.angle_gamma   90.00
#
_symmetry.space_group_name_H-M   'P 1'
#
loop_
_entity.id
_entity.type
_entity.pdbx_description
1 polymer ?
#
loop_
_entity_poly.entity_id
_entity_poly.type
_entity_poly.pdbx_seq_one_letter_code
_entity_poly.pdbx_strand_id
1 'polypeptide(L)'
;MRAKIQRSMVFVLSITLLISYLVLTVVIYRQNLTLLKTEVRQEARYIKTAINISGPAYLEQMDEVDVRTRVTRIDTDGTVAYDSRRDESTLDNHGSRQEVASALESGSGEDIRVSGTLGKEMYYYALLLDDGTVLRVSKLMDGLVSTALRMLPVICILAAVMLVLAWLMAKWQTARLIKPINELDLEHPLDNAVYEEMTPLLEAMDRQNKEKDAVSNMRKEFSANVSHELKTPLTSISGYAEIMKNGMVRSEDVPKFSDRIYKEARRLITLVEDIIKLSKLDEESVELEKEDVDLYALCREIVSRLSPQVNAKKVHIVVEGEPVVYHGIRQILDEMIYNVCENAIKYNTADGQVSVWAGNTLQGPKVCVTDTGIGIPKEHHERIFERFYRVDKSHSKESGGTGLGLSIVKHGALLHGARVAVDSEPGKGTRIDIKF
;
A
#
# COMPACT_ATOMS: atom_id res chain seq x y z
N MET A 1 1.91 10.60 9.94
CA MET A 1 2.95 9.62 10.22
C MET A 1 4.02 10.14 11.19
N ARG A 2 4.67 11.27 10.94
CA ARG A 2 5.68 11.92 11.84
C ARG A 2 5.32 11.94 13.32
N ALA A 3 4.15 12.50 13.68
CA ALA A 3 3.73 12.64 15.08
C ALA A 3 3.49 11.31 15.79
N LYS A 4 3.05 10.26 15.08
CA LYS A 4 2.86 8.92 15.66
C LYS A 4 4.19 8.26 15.99
N ILE A 5 5.18 8.34 15.07
CA ILE A 5 6.51 7.77 15.29
C ILE A 5 7.20 8.47 16.47
N GLN A 6 7.17 9.81 16.52
CA GLN A 6 7.76 10.59 17.61
C GLN A 6 7.11 10.26 18.96
N ARG A 7 5.78 10.18 19.05
CA ARG A 7 5.09 9.79 20.28
C ARG A 7 5.46 8.39 20.76
N SER A 8 5.54 7.42 19.84
CA SER A 8 5.93 6.05 20.15
C SER A 8 7.37 5.99 20.69
N MET A 9 8.32 6.68 20.05
CA MET A 9 9.71 6.73 20.50
C MET A 9 9.84 7.38 21.89
N VAL A 10 9.17 8.53 22.12
CA VAL A 10 9.17 9.19 23.43
C VAL A 10 8.56 8.30 24.51
N PHE A 11 7.47 7.61 24.21
CA PHE A 11 6.81 6.68 25.14
C PHE A 11 7.73 5.52 25.55
N VAL A 12 8.35 4.84 24.58
CA VAL A 12 9.29 3.73 24.85
C VAL A 12 10.48 4.24 25.66
N LEU A 13 11.05 5.40 25.30
CA LEU A 13 12.19 5.99 26.00
C LEU A 13 11.81 6.33 27.46
N SER A 14 10.62 6.91 27.69
CA SER A 14 10.15 7.26 29.01
C SER A 14 9.97 6.05 29.92
N ILE A 15 9.43 4.94 29.38
CA ILE A 15 9.30 3.67 30.13
C ILE A 15 10.67 3.09 30.45
N THR A 16 11.60 3.07 29.50
CA THR A 16 12.95 2.54 29.73
C THR A 16 13.71 3.33 30.78
N LEU A 17 13.60 4.66 30.74
CA LEU A 17 14.21 5.53 31.76
C LEU A 17 13.60 5.31 33.15
N LEU A 18 12.29 5.13 33.24
CA LEU A 18 11.61 4.85 34.49
C LEU A 18 12.07 3.50 35.11
N ILE A 19 12.09 2.47 34.30
CA ILE A 19 12.57 1.14 34.74
C ILE A 19 14.03 1.21 35.17
N SER A 20 14.90 1.86 34.38
CA SER A 20 16.31 2.03 34.71
C SER A 20 16.51 2.80 36.02
N TYR A 21 15.70 3.84 36.27
CA TYR A 21 15.72 4.60 37.51
C TYR A 21 15.38 3.72 38.72
N LEU A 22 14.32 2.93 38.64
CA LEU A 22 13.90 2.04 39.72
C LEU A 22 14.97 1.00 40.03
N VAL A 23 15.51 0.35 38.99
CA VAL A 23 16.55 -0.67 39.14
C VAL A 23 17.81 -0.04 39.74
N LEU A 24 18.29 1.09 39.22
CA LEU A 24 19.47 1.76 39.71
C LEU A 24 19.34 2.20 41.15
N THR A 25 18.19 2.73 41.56
CA THR A 25 17.88 3.12 42.93
C THR A 25 18.01 1.94 43.88
N VAL A 26 17.45 0.79 43.53
CA VAL A 26 17.52 -0.43 44.36
C VAL A 26 18.96 -0.93 44.43
N VAL A 27 19.70 -0.92 43.32
CA VAL A 27 21.10 -1.37 43.30
C VAL A 27 21.97 -0.48 44.20
N ILE A 28 21.88 0.85 44.07
CA ILE A 28 22.64 1.80 44.89
C ILE A 28 22.26 1.67 46.37
N TYR A 29 20.96 1.57 46.67
CA TYR A 29 20.52 1.33 48.05
C TYR A 29 21.15 0.07 48.67
N ARG A 30 21.11 -1.08 47.96
CA ARG A 30 21.71 -2.32 48.42
C ARG A 30 23.23 -2.19 48.60
N GLN A 31 23.90 -1.55 47.69
CA GLN A 31 25.34 -1.32 47.75
C GLN A 31 25.71 -0.45 48.98
N ASN A 32 25.03 0.68 49.18
CA ASN A 32 25.23 1.55 50.33
C ASN A 32 24.95 0.81 51.67
N LEU A 33 23.89 0.02 51.73
CA LEU A 33 23.57 -0.79 52.89
C LEU A 33 24.70 -1.82 53.21
N THR A 34 25.23 -2.48 52.21
CA THR A 34 26.32 -3.46 52.39
C THR A 34 27.60 -2.79 52.87
N LEU A 35 27.92 -1.62 52.28
CA LEU A 35 29.08 -0.82 52.72
C LEU A 35 28.93 -0.38 54.18
N LEU A 36 27.76 0.18 54.54
CA LEU A 36 27.47 0.62 55.89
C LEU A 36 27.57 -0.53 56.89
N LYS A 37 26.99 -1.68 56.59
CA LYS A 37 27.10 -2.89 57.44
C LYS A 37 28.56 -3.31 57.68
N THR A 38 29.35 -3.29 56.59
CA THR A 38 30.78 -3.68 56.70
C THR A 38 31.56 -2.67 57.52
N GLU A 39 31.35 -1.36 57.31
CA GLU A 39 31.97 -0.29 58.04
C GLU A 39 31.68 -0.37 59.57
N VAL A 40 30.39 -0.44 59.93
CA VAL A 40 29.97 -0.52 61.35
C VAL A 40 30.50 -1.77 62.03
N ARG A 41 30.50 -2.93 61.37
CA ARG A 41 31.08 -4.16 61.90
C ARG A 41 32.58 -4.06 62.13
N GLN A 42 33.33 -3.45 61.23
CA GLN A 42 34.77 -3.21 61.38
C GLN A 42 35.02 -2.24 62.54
N GLU A 43 34.29 -1.17 62.63
CA GLU A 43 34.38 -0.16 63.68
C GLU A 43 34.11 -0.81 65.06
N ALA A 44 33.05 -1.60 65.20
CA ALA A 44 32.76 -2.34 66.42
C ALA A 44 33.90 -3.29 66.85
N ARG A 45 34.53 -3.99 65.90
CA ARG A 45 35.70 -4.85 66.16
C ARG A 45 36.91 -4.07 66.61
N TYR A 46 37.19 -2.92 65.98
CA TYR A 46 38.31 -2.05 66.41
C TYR A 46 38.07 -1.50 67.82
N ILE A 47 36.85 -1.06 68.15
CA ILE A 47 36.48 -0.59 69.48
C ILE A 47 36.62 -1.76 70.53
N LYS A 48 36.11 -2.95 70.22
CA LYS A 48 36.28 -4.14 71.05
C LYS A 48 37.76 -4.40 71.37
N THR A 49 38.62 -4.36 70.31
CA THR A 49 40.05 -4.62 70.48
C THR A 49 40.69 -3.52 71.38
N ALA A 50 40.32 -2.25 71.16
CA ALA A 50 40.81 -1.14 71.96
C ALA A 50 40.35 -1.22 73.40
N ILE A 51 39.14 -1.61 73.71
CA ILE A 51 38.62 -1.83 75.04
C ILE A 51 39.42 -2.99 75.75
N ASN A 52 39.67 -4.05 75.04
CA ASN A 52 40.41 -5.16 75.56
C ASN A 52 41.88 -4.81 75.89
N ILE A 53 42.52 -3.86 75.21
CA ILE A 53 43.89 -3.40 75.42
C ILE A 53 43.94 -2.31 76.53
N SER A 54 43.07 -1.29 76.46
CA SER A 54 43.14 -0.05 77.24
C SER A 54 42.11 0.01 78.37
N GLY A 55 41.21 -0.97 78.45
CA GLY A 55 40.11 -0.98 79.39
C GLY A 55 38.93 -0.11 79.01
N PRO A 56 37.80 -0.17 79.74
CA PRO A 56 36.55 0.56 79.44
C PRO A 56 36.70 2.12 79.39
N ALA A 57 37.67 2.68 80.07
CA ALA A 57 38.01 4.11 80.07
C ALA A 57 38.35 4.68 78.67
N TYR A 58 38.69 3.78 77.70
CA TYR A 58 38.90 4.15 76.30
C TYR A 58 37.64 4.75 75.70
N LEU A 59 36.43 4.36 76.11
CA LEU A 59 35.18 4.87 75.57
C LEU A 59 34.98 6.37 75.91
N GLU A 60 35.38 6.82 77.12
CA GLU A 60 35.28 8.21 77.55
C GLU A 60 36.15 9.16 76.70
N GLN A 61 37.22 8.62 76.05
CA GLN A 61 38.13 9.36 75.18
C GLN A 61 37.65 9.38 73.72
N MET A 62 36.61 8.62 73.37
CA MET A 62 36.05 8.51 72.02
C MET A 62 35.01 9.58 71.68
N ASP A 63 34.49 10.34 72.62
CA ASP A 63 33.35 11.25 72.46
C ASP A 63 33.54 12.33 71.38
N GLU A 64 34.79 12.61 70.96
CA GLU A 64 35.10 13.61 69.92
C GLU A 64 35.37 13.06 68.53
N VAL A 65 35.45 11.74 68.32
CA VAL A 65 36.07 11.17 67.11
C VAL A 65 35.15 10.97 65.90
N ASP A 66 33.87 10.65 66.06
CA ASP A 66 32.92 10.62 64.92
C ASP A 66 31.49 11.04 65.34
N VAL A 67 31.04 12.14 64.76
CA VAL A 67 29.67 12.65 65.00
C VAL A 67 28.57 11.78 64.37
N ARG A 68 28.90 10.85 63.51
CA ARG A 68 27.90 10.01 62.82
C ARG A 68 27.67 8.66 63.47
N THR A 69 28.66 8.15 64.20
CA THR A 69 28.62 6.85 64.87
C THR A 69 28.17 7.07 66.33
N ARG A 70 27.25 6.26 66.83
CA ARG A 70 26.87 6.19 68.24
C ARG A 70 27.34 4.86 68.84
N VAL A 71 28.10 4.93 69.89
CA VAL A 71 28.64 3.80 70.61
C VAL A 71 27.94 3.71 71.95
N THR A 72 27.43 2.54 72.31
CA THR A 72 26.78 2.26 73.58
C THR A 72 27.35 1.01 74.20
N ARG A 73 27.70 1.01 75.49
CA ARG A 73 28.06 -0.20 76.25
C ARG A 73 26.87 -0.55 77.12
N ILE A 74 26.49 -1.80 77.13
CA ILE A 74 25.32 -2.36 77.81
C ILE A 74 25.74 -3.49 78.74
N ASP A 75 25.34 -3.41 79.93
CA ASP A 75 25.65 -4.44 80.93
C ASP A 75 24.79 -5.71 80.71
N THR A 76 25.16 -6.83 81.41
CA THR A 76 24.51 -8.14 81.24
C THR A 76 23.02 -8.13 81.60
N ASP A 77 22.58 -7.22 82.46
CA ASP A 77 21.16 -6.96 82.82
C ASP A 77 20.41 -6.08 81.85
N GLY A 78 21.06 -5.57 80.78
CA GLY A 78 20.52 -4.69 79.78
C GLY A 78 20.59 -3.22 80.15
N THR A 79 21.16 -2.83 81.25
CA THR A 79 21.37 -1.42 81.67
C THR A 79 22.48 -0.80 80.81
N VAL A 80 22.25 0.51 80.37
CA VAL A 80 23.26 1.18 79.60
C VAL A 80 24.36 1.73 80.58
N ALA A 81 25.59 1.22 80.44
CA ALA A 81 26.70 1.65 81.22
C ALA A 81 27.52 2.79 80.62
N TYR A 82 27.36 3.04 79.29
CA TYR A 82 28.00 4.13 78.57
C TYR A 82 27.25 4.42 77.24
N ASP A 83 27.10 5.69 76.93
CA ASP A 83 26.56 6.08 75.57
C ASP A 83 27.26 7.35 75.11
N SER A 84 27.84 7.33 73.92
CA SER A 84 28.59 8.45 73.33
C SER A 84 27.77 9.71 73.00
N ARG A 85 26.44 9.64 73.17
CA ARG A 85 25.55 10.77 72.74
C ARG A 85 24.52 11.21 73.78
N ARG A 86 24.28 10.46 74.82
CA ARG A 86 23.28 10.74 75.83
C ARG A 86 23.77 10.35 77.19
N ASP A 87 23.25 11.06 78.18
CA ASP A 87 23.45 10.68 79.54
C ASP A 87 22.80 9.29 79.79
N GLU A 88 23.58 8.36 80.31
CA GLU A 88 23.22 6.97 80.54
C GLU A 88 21.98 6.84 81.45
N SER A 89 21.86 7.74 82.40
CA SER A 89 20.75 7.75 83.36
C SER A 89 19.39 8.07 82.71
N THR A 90 19.38 8.60 81.48
CA THR A 90 18.17 8.95 80.73
C THR A 90 17.73 7.86 79.74
N LEU A 91 18.45 6.75 79.68
CA LEU A 91 18.18 5.73 78.71
C LEU A 91 17.47 4.52 79.34
N ASP A 92 16.46 4.01 78.63
CA ASP A 92 15.74 2.78 79.01
C ASP A 92 16.64 1.58 78.94
N ASN A 93 16.23 0.49 79.60
CA ASN A 93 16.94 -0.79 79.49
C ASN A 93 16.91 -1.29 78.04
N HIS A 94 18.07 -1.68 77.51
CA HIS A 94 18.27 -2.13 76.11
C HIS A 94 18.38 -3.66 75.96
N GLY A 95 18.24 -4.43 77.03
CA GLY A 95 18.36 -5.90 77.01
C GLY A 95 17.38 -6.62 76.06
N SER A 96 16.18 -6.05 75.90
CA SER A 96 15.14 -6.57 74.97
C SER A 96 15.33 -6.19 73.51
N ARG A 97 16.37 -5.43 73.15
CA ARG A 97 16.67 -5.06 71.75
C ARG A 97 17.20 -6.26 71.00
N GLN A 98 16.68 -6.52 69.79
CA GLN A 98 16.97 -7.70 69.00
C GLN A 98 18.51 -7.90 68.76
N GLU A 99 19.21 -6.81 68.45
CA GLU A 99 20.65 -6.81 68.24
C GLU A 99 21.40 -7.17 69.54
N VAL A 100 20.93 -6.71 70.70
CA VAL A 100 21.54 -6.95 72.00
C VAL A 100 21.26 -8.40 72.45
N ALA A 101 20.03 -8.84 72.40
CA ALA A 101 19.65 -10.21 72.72
C ALA A 101 20.41 -11.22 71.86
N SER A 102 20.50 -11.01 70.57
CA SER A 102 21.26 -11.87 69.67
C SER A 102 22.76 -11.83 69.98
N ALA A 103 23.32 -10.68 70.40
CA ALA A 103 24.74 -10.59 70.80
C ALA A 103 25.06 -11.39 72.08
N LEU A 104 24.16 -11.37 73.03
CA LEU A 104 24.30 -12.15 74.25
C LEU A 104 24.23 -13.69 74.01
N GLU A 105 23.37 -14.10 73.04
CA GLU A 105 23.19 -15.52 72.69
C GLU A 105 24.29 -16.07 71.78
N SER A 106 24.65 -15.33 70.72
CA SER A 106 25.49 -15.79 69.61
C SER A 106 26.79 -15.00 69.41
N GLY A 107 27.09 -14.09 70.32
CA GLY A 107 28.32 -13.28 70.29
C GLY A 107 28.20 -12.00 69.40
N SER A 108 27.23 -11.95 68.53
CA SER A 108 26.94 -10.70 67.73
C SER A 108 25.48 -10.65 67.29
N GLY A 109 24.95 -9.44 67.11
CA GLY A 109 23.61 -9.25 66.57
C GLY A 109 23.51 -7.99 65.72
N GLU A 110 22.54 -7.95 64.85
CA GLU A 110 22.29 -6.75 64.01
C GLU A 110 20.77 -6.49 63.89
N ASP A 111 20.42 -5.21 63.77
CA ASP A 111 19.03 -4.79 63.49
C ASP A 111 19.00 -3.48 62.68
N ILE A 112 17.92 -3.29 61.95
CA ILE A 112 17.64 -2.05 61.18
C ILE A 112 16.27 -1.56 61.63
N ARG A 113 16.21 -0.41 62.27
CA ARG A 113 14.94 0.20 62.71
C ARG A 113 15.00 1.70 62.70
N VAL A 114 13.80 2.30 62.66
CA VAL A 114 13.67 3.74 62.87
C VAL A 114 14.01 4.08 64.34
N SER A 115 14.98 4.94 64.53
CA SER A 115 15.34 5.41 65.87
C SER A 115 14.16 6.20 66.48
N GLY A 116 13.67 5.73 67.63
CA GLY A 116 12.66 6.43 68.38
C GLY A 116 13.08 7.84 68.82
N THR A 117 14.37 8.08 68.82
CA THR A 117 15.00 9.34 69.23
C THR A 117 15.24 10.32 68.09
N LEU A 118 15.57 9.83 66.88
CA LEU A 118 15.97 10.65 65.74
C LEU A 118 14.94 10.61 64.60
N GLY A 119 13.95 9.69 64.63
CA GLY A 119 12.96 9.52 63.58
C GLY A 119 13.55 9.08 62.25
N LYS A 120 14.82 8.61 62.23
CA LYS A 120 15.53 8.20 61.03
C LYS A 120 15.90 6.73 61.11
N GLU A 121 16.01 6.05 59.97
CA GLU A 121 16.49 4.65 59.92
C GLU A 121 17.94 4.58 60.38
N MET A 122 18.22 3.64 61.28
CA MET A 122 19.57 3.36 61.79
C MET A 122 19.85 1.87 61.68
N TYR A 123 21.08 1.57 61.33
CA TYR A 123 21.66 0.23 61.41
C TYR A 123 22.37 0.10 62.76
N TYR A 124 22.03 -0.94 63.51
CA TYR A 124 22.60 -1.30 64.81
C TYR A 124 23.37 -2.59 64.65
N TYR A 125 24.58 -2.61 65.20
CA TYR A 125 25.39 -3.85 65.33
C TYR A 125 25.87 -3.96 66.77
N ALA A 126 25.58 -5.08 67.38
CA ALA A 126 25.98 -5.42 68.74
C ALA A 126 26.99 -6.54 68.75
N LEU A 127 28.01 -6.42 69.60
CA LEU A 127 29.11 -7.37 69.75
C LEU A 127 29.35 -7.69 71.23
N LEU A 128 29.40 -8.97 71.59
CA LEU A 128 29.70 -9.39 72.96
C LEU A 128 31.17 -9.11 73.22
N LEU A 129 31.46 -8.44 74.37
CA LEU A 129 32.83 -8.22 74.90
C LEU A 129 33.22 -9.37 75.73
N ASP A 130 34.57 -9.44 76.03
CA ASP A 130 35.15 -10.57 76.78
C ASP A 130 34.81 -10.50 78.29
N ASP A 131 34.33 -9.37 78.82
CA ASP A 131 33.83 -9.16 80.16
C ASP A 131 32.33 -9.50 80.32
N GLY A 132 31.67 -9.99 79.27
CA GLY A 132 30.26 -10.34 79.26
C GLY A 132 29.29 -9.14 78.95
N THR A 133 29.79 -7.91 78.78
CA THR A 133 28.99 -6.76 78.42
C THR A 133 28.85 -6.72 76.92
N VAL A 134 27.89 -5.96 76.40
CA VAL A 134 27.64 -5.81 74.96
C VAL A 134 28.00 -4.40 74.48
N LEU A 135 28.87 -4.35 73.42
CA LEU A 135 29.20 -3.14 72.71
C LEU A 135 28.24 -3.00 71.55
N ARG A 136 27.45 -1.98 71.52
CA ARG A 136 26.54 -1.65 70.42
C ARG A 136 27.05 -0.41 69.65
N VAL A 137 27.28 -0.57 68.37
CA VAL A 137 27.63 0.53 67.43
C VAL A 137 26.48 0.74 66.49
N SER A 138 26.09 1.99 66.32
CA SER A 138 24.97 2.32 65.41
C SER A 138 25.29 3.53 64.56
N LYS A 139 24.82 3.51 63.32
CA LYS A 139 25.04 4.56 62.33
C LYS A 139 23.74 4.90 61.57
N LEU A 140 23.59 6.17 61.20
CA LEU A 140 22.46 6.60 60.37
C LEU A 140 22.52 5.95 59.02
N MET A 141 21.40 5.44 58.55
CA MET A 141 21.25 4.82 57.27
C MET A 141 20.42 5.72 56.36
N ASP A 142 20.86 5.90 55.11
CA ASP A 142 19.98 6.50 54.10
C ASP A 142 18.91 5.48 53.68
N GLY A 143 17.67 5.78 54.00
CA GLY A 143 16.51 4.97 53.53
C GLY A 143 16.38 4.93 52.05
N LEU A 144 15.58 3.98 51.56
CA LEU A 144 15.33 3.82 50.12
C LEU A 144 14.77 5.10 49.48
N VAL A 145 13.85 5.79 50.17
CA VAL A 145 13.20 7.02 49.69
C VAL A 145 14.23 8.17 49.59
N SER A 146 15.10 8.32 50.60
CA SER A 146 16.13 9.37 50.61
C SER A 146 17.14 9.15 49.47
N THR A 147 17.52 7.89 49.24
CA THR A 147 18.40 7.51 48.12
C THR A 147 17.73 7.83 46.77
N ALA A 148 16.44 7.50 46.60
CA ALA A 148 15.68 7.81 45.41
C ALA A 148 15.64 9.34 45.15
N LEU A 149 15.24 10.12 46.17
CA LEU A 149 15.19 11.59 46.05
C LEU A 149 16.54 12.22 45.72
N ARG A 150 17.64 11.69 46.25
CA ARG A 150 19.00 12.19 45.98
C ARG A 150 19.44 11.88 44.53
N MET A 151 18.98 10.77 43.92
CA MET A 151 19.24 10.40 42.54
C MET A 151 18.36 11.15 41.53
N LEU A 152 17.18 11.64 41.95
CA LEU A 152 16.18 12.25 41.07
C LEU A 152 16.72 13.36 40.16
N PRO A 153 17.49 14.38 40.64
CA PRO A 153 17.97 15.47 39.79
C PRO A 153 18.92 14.98 38.68
N VAL A 154 19.77 14.01 39.00
CA VAL A 154 20.70 13.45 38.01
C VAL A 154 19.95 12.72 36.91
N ILE A 155 18.97 11.93 37.29
CA ILE A 155 18.12 11.19 36.33
C ILE A 155 17.27 12.16 35.49
N CYS A 156 16.73 13.23 36.07
CA CYS A 156 15.97 14.24 35.32
C CYS A 156 16.83 14.94 34.26
N ILE A 157 18.09 15.29 34.58
CA ILE A 157 19.01 15.87 33.61
C ILE A 157 19.31 14.88 32.48
N LEU A 158 19.61 13.62 32.84
CA LEU A 158 19.91 12.57 31.87
C LEU A 158 18.69 12.31 30.95
N ALA A 159 17.48 12.26 31.53
CA ALA A 159 16.24 12.12 30.78
C ALA A 159 16.01 13.27 29.81
N ALA A 160 16.23 14.51 30.23
CA ALA A 160 16.10 15.68 29.38
C ALA A 160 17.07 15.62 28.18
N VAL A 161 18.34 15.27 28.42
CA VAL A 161 19.34 15.10 27.35
C VAL A 161 18.91 14.00 26.37
N MET A 162 18.49 12.85 26.88
CA MET A 162 18.07 11.72 26.05
C MET A 162 16.81 12.04 25.22
N LEU A 163 15.87 12.79 25.76
CA LEU A 163 14.68 13.24 25.03
C LEU A 163 15.04 14.22 23.90
N VAL A 164 15.96 15.13 24.14
CA VAL A 164 16.45 16.06 23.10
C VAL A 164 17.16 15.29 21.99
N LEU A 165 18.05 14.37 22.35
CA LEU A 165 18.73 13.51 21.37
C LEU A 165 17.76 12.66 20.56
N ALA A 166 16.78 12.02 21.20
CA ALA A 166 15.74 11.25 20.55
C ALA A 166 14.91 12.11 19.59
N TRP A 167 14.57 13.34 19.97
CA TRP A 167 13.86 14.28 19.11
C TRP A 167 14.67 14.67 17.87
N LEU A 168 15.97 14.96 18.05
CA LEU A 168 16.88 15.27 16.94
C LEU A 168 17.04 14.09 15.99
N MET A 169 17.28 12.88 16.52
CA MET A 169 17.38 11.66 15.72
C MET A 169 16.09 11.35 14.96
N ALA A 170 14.94 11.46 15.63
CA ALA A 170 13.64 11.23 14.99
C ALA A 170 13.40 12.24 13.85
N LYS A 171 13.77 13.50 14.04
CA LYS A 171 13.69 14.53 13.00
C LYS A 171 14.59 14.21 11.81
N TRP A 172 15.83 13.82 12.08
CA TRP A 172 16.81 13.46 11.05
C TRP A 172 16.40 12.22 10.26
N GLN A 173 16.05 11.12 10.94
CA GLN A 173 15.57 9.88 10.30
C GLN A 173 14.32 10.11 9.47
N THR A 174 13.34 10.85 10.03
CA THR A 174 12.09 11.15 9.31
C THR A 174 12.35 11.95 8.03
N ALA A 175 13.26 12.93 8.09
CA ALA A 175 13.64 13.69 6.91
C ALA A 175 14.32 12.79 5.87
N ARG A 176 15.24 11.93 6.28
CA ARG A 176 15.96 11.01 5.39
C ARG A 176 15.06 9.96 4.73
N LEU A 177 14.09 9.41 5.48
CA LEU A 177 13.21 8.35 4.98
C LEU A 177 12.01 8.88 4.17
N ILE A 178 11.49 10.07 4.51
CA ILE A 178 10.28 10.60 3.86
C ILE A 178 10.61 11.48 2.66
N LYS A 179 11.78 12.13 2.64
CA LYS A 179 12.16 13.03 1.56
C LYS A 179 12.14 12.34 0.18
N PRO A 180 12.77 11.16 -0.02
CA PRO A 180 12.74 10.47 -1.31
C PRO A 180 11.31 10.08 -1.76
N ILE A 181 10.43 9.77 -0.80
CA ILE A 181 9.03 9.42 -1.09
C ILE A 181 8.21 10.64 -1.53
N ASN A 182 8.48 11.82 -0.94
CA ASN A 182 7.77 13.05 -1.30
C ASN A 182 8.26 13.66 -2.62
N GLU A 183 9.45 13.32 -3.06
CA GLU A 183 10.08 13.79 -4.30
C GLU A 183 9.91 12.77 -5.45
N LEU A 184 9.02 11.77 -5.30
CA LEU A 184 8.73 10.81 -6.36
C LEU A 184 8.18 11.49 -7.60
N ASP A 185 8.82 11.25 -8.74
CA ASP A 185 8.24 11.53 -10.05
C ASP A 185 7.21 10.44 -10.38
N LEU A 186 5.93 10.83 -10.40
CA LEU A 186 4.82 9.93 -10.70
C LEU A 186 4.60 9.73 -12.21
N GLU A 187 5.19 10.59 -13.06
CA GLU A 187 5.14 10.45 -14.50
C GLU A 187 6.16 9.40 -14.98
N HIS A 188 7.33 9.35 -14.33
CA HIS A 188 8.38 8.36 -14.62
C HIS A 188 8.70 7.54 -13.36
N PRO A 189 7.81 6.64 -12.92
CA PRO A 189 7.93 5.96 -11.63
C PRO A 189 9.21 5.13 -11.49
N LEU A 190 9.68 4.51 -12.59
CA LEU A 190 10.85 3.62 -12.59
C LEU A 190 12.20 4.37 -12.53
N ASP A 191 12.21 5.68 -12.82
CA ASP A 191 13.42 6.49 -12.76
C ASP A 191 13.75 6.97 -11.33
N ASN A 192 12.86 6.68 -10.38
CA ASN A 192 13.06 7.08 -8.99
C ASN A 192 14.01 6.13 -8.25
N ALA A 193 15.09 6.68 -7.70
CA ALA A 193 16.02 5.97 -6.81
C ALA A 193 15.43 5.91 -5.38
N VAL A 194 14.52 4.99 -5.12
CA VAL A 194 13.88 4.76 -3.82
C VAL A 194 14.21 3.37 -3.26
N TYR A 195 13.56 3.01 -2.15
CA TYR A 195 13.74 1.73 -1.48
C TYR A 195 13.28 0.56 -2.36
N GLU A 196 14.02 -0.55 -2.31
CA GLU A 196 13.69 -1.78 -3.08
C GLU A 196 12.27 -2.29 -2.81
N GLU A 197 11.78 -2.09 -1.59
CA GLU A 197 10.43 -2.49 -1.20
C GLU A 197 9.32 -1.72 -1.95
N MET A 198 9.64 -0.58 -2.56
CA MET A 198 8.69 0.20 -3.36
C MET A 198 8.67 -0.19 -4.84
N THR A 199 9.62 -0.98 -5.31
CA THR A 199 9.72 -1.39 -6.73
C THR A 199 8.42 -1.99 -7.27
N PRO A 200 7.72 -2.93 -6.59
CA PRO A 200 6.46 -3.48 -7.11
C PRO A 200 5.35 -2.42 -7.26
N LEU A 201 5.33 -1.42 -6.38
CA LEU A 201 4.38 -0.32 -6.46
C LEU A 201 4.68 0.60 -7.66
N LEU A 202 5.97 0.92 -7.87
CA LEU A 202 6.41 1.76 -8.98
C LEU A 202 6.17 1.08 -10.33
N GLU A 203 6.41 -0.23 -10.43
CA GLU A 203 6.08 -1.02 -11.62
C GLU A 203 4.57 -1.04 -11.92
N ALA A 204 3.74 -1.17 -10.88
CA ALA A 204 2.29 -1.11 -11.04
C ALA A 204 1.82 0.27 -11.53
N MET A 205 2.41 1.35 -10.99
CA MET A 205 2.13 2.72 -11.42
C MET A 205 2.59 2.97 -12.87
N ASP A 206 3.78 2.53 -13.24
CA ASP A 206 4.29 2.66 -14.62
C ASP A 206 3.37 1.94 -15.62
N ARG A 207 2.93 0.72 -15.28
CA ARG A 207 1.95 -0.01 -16.08
C ARG A 207 0.65 0.76 -16.24
N GLN A 208 0.11 1.30 -15.14
CA GLN A 208 -1.12 2.08 -15.16
C GLN A 208 -0.97 3.37 -15.99
N ASN A 209 0.17 4.06 -15.88
CA ASN A 209 0.45 5.25 -16.70
C ASN A 209 0.51 4.90 -18.20
N LYS A 210 1.21 3.82 -18.56
CA LYS A 210 1.28 3.34 -19.95
C LYS A 210 -0.09 2.96 -20.52
N GLU A 211 -0.92 2.28 -19.73
CA GLU A 211 -2.30 1.96 -20.12
C GLU A 211 -3.13 3.22 -20.32
N LYS A 212 -3.05 4.19 -19.42
CA LYS A 212 -3.76 5.47 -19.50
C LYS A 212 -3.31 6.28 -20.73
N ASP A 213 -2.00 6.32 -21.00
CA ASP A 213 -1.46 7.01 -22.17
C ASP A 213 -1.88 6.34 -23.47
N ALA A 214 -1.88 5.01 -23.52
CA ALA A 214 -2.37 4.25 -24.66
C ALA A 214 -3.86 4.57 -24.95
N VAL A 215 -4.71 4.58 -23.93
CA VAL A 215 -6.13 4.95 -24.07
C VAL A 215 -6.28 6.40 -24.51
N SER A 216 -5.51 7.33 -23.92
CA SER A 216 -5.53 8.76 -24.29
C SER A 216 -5.13 8.98 -25.75
N ASN A 217 -4.07 8.30 -26.19
CA ASN A 217 -3.58 8.39 -27.57
C ASN A 217 -4.59 7.79 -28.55
N MET A 218 -5.19 6.63 -28.25
CA MET A 218 -6.28 6.06 -29.06
C MET A 218 -7.46 7.03 -29.19
N ARG A 219 -7.84 7.72 -28.11
CA ARG A 219 -8.92 8.70 -28.14
C ARG A 219 -8.59 9.93 -28.98
N LYS A 220 -7.35 10.43 -28.89
CA LYS A 220 -6.87 11.56 -29.72
C LYS A 220 -6.86 11.18 -31.21
N GLU A 221 -6.33 10.01 -31.54
CA GLU A 221 -6.28 9.50 -32.91
C GLU A 221 -7.68 9.28 -33.49
N PHE A 222 -8.59 8.68 -32.69
CA PHE A 222 -9.99 8.54 -33.07
C PHE A 222 -10.63 9.90 -33.39
N SER A 223 -10.49 10.91 -32.53
CA SER A 223 -11.06 12.23 -32.73
C SER A 223 -10.50 12.92 -33.99
N ALA A 224 -9.21 12.79 -34.24
CA ALA A 224 -8.56 13.30 -35.43
C ALA A 224 -9.07 12.62 -36.70
N ASN A 225 -9.18 11.28 -36.69
CA ASN A 225 -9.67 10.51 -37.83
C ASN A 225 -11.15 10.80 -38.12
N VAL A 226 -12.00 10.88 -37.09
CA VAL A 226 -13.41 11.32 -37.25
C VAL A 226 -13.49 12.68 -37.93
N SER A 227 -12.73 13.66 -37.44
CA SER A 227 -12.74 15.01 -38.00
C SER A 227 -12.32 15.02 -39.47
N HIS A 228 -11.30 14.24 -39.82
CA HIS A 228 -10.80 14.14 -41.20
C HIS A 228 -11.80 13.44 -42.13
N GLU A 229 -12.39 12.31 -41.69
CA GLU A 229 -13.33 11.53 -42.49
C GLU A 229 -14.70 12.24 -42.65
N LEU A 230 -15.09 13.12 -41.72
CA LEU A 230 -16.27 14.01 -41.88
C LEU A 230 -16.00 15.20 -42.81
N LYS A 231 -14.81 15.81 -42.73
CA LYS A 231 -14.48 17.03 -43.51
C LYS A 231 -14.42 16.74 -45.00
N THR A 232 -13.90 15.61 -45.42
CA THR A 232 -13.72 15.28 -46.85
C THR A 232 -15.03 15.23 -47.62
N PRO A 233 -16.05 14.42 -47.23
CA PRO A 233 -17.34 14.42 -47.93
C PRO A 233 -18.08 15.75 -47.85
N LEU A 234 -18.01 16.46 -46.69
CA LEU A 234 -18.63 17.74 -46.52
C LEU A 234 -18.04 18.81 -47.47
N THR A 235 -16.72 18.82 -47.64
CA THR A 235 -16.04 19.71 -48.61
C THR A 235 -16.45 19.37 -50.04
N SER A 236 -16.59 18.07 -50.38
CA SER A 236 -17.04 17.65 -51.71
C SER A 236 -18.49 18.08 -51.99
N ILE A 237 -19.40 17.87 -51.02
CA ILE A 237 -20.82 18.32 -51.11
C ILE A 237 -20.88 19.81 -51.30
N SER A 238 -20.16 20.58 -50.46
CA SER A 238 -20.15 22.05 -50.53
C SER A 238 -19.60 22.53 -51.88
N GLY A 239 -18.50 21.95 -52.37
CA GLY A 239 -17.89 22.32 -53.63
C GLY A 239 -18.79 22.01 -54.84
N TYR A 240 -19.43 20.85 -54.89
CA TYR A 240 -20.39 20.53 -55.95
C TYR A 240 -21.62 21.46 -55.91
N ALA A 241 -22.15 21.72 -54.72
CA ALA A 241 -23.29 22.65 -54.55
C ALA A 241 -22.93 24.09 -54.96
N GLU A 242 -21.74 24.58 -54.63
CA GLU A 242 -21.24 25.90 -55.00
C GLU A 242 -21.09 26.07 -56.55
N ILE A 243 -20.49 25.08 -57.21
CA ILE A 243 -20.34 25.05 -58.65
C ILE A 243 -21.72 25.07 -59.32
N MET A 244 -22.69 24.32 -58.84
CA MET A 244 -24.08 24.33 -59.34
C MET A 244 -24.76 25.65 -59.07
N LYS A 245 -24.64 26.25 -57.89
CA LYS A 245 -25.19 27.52 -57.46
C LYS A 245 -24.72 28.69 -58.39
N ASN A 246 -23.43 28.66 -58.76
CA ASN A 246 -22.82 29.70 -59.60
C ASN A 246 -23.07 29.50 -61.08
N GLY A 247 -23.91 28.54 -61.47
CA GLY A 247 -24.27 28.33 -62.90
C GLY A 247 -23.11 27.78 -63.75
N MET A 248 -22.07 27.25 -63.15
CA MET A 248 -20.89 26.70 -63.82
C MET A 248 -21.09 25.26 -64.35
N VAL A 249 -22.27 24.70 -64.12
CA VAL A 249 -22.65 23.35 -64.55
C VAL A 249 -23.58 23.42 -65.70
N ARG A 250 -23.32 22.73 -66.81
CA ARG A 250 -24.26 22.61 -67.93
C ARG A 250 -25.51 21.87 -67.46
N SER A 251 -26.67 22.22 -68.04
CA SER A 251 -27.96 21.64 -67.69
C SER A 251 -27.96 20.10 -67.78
N GLU A 252 -27.24 19.55 -68.75
CA GLU A 252 -27.07 18.09 -68.95
C GLU A 252 -26.22 17.38 -67.87
N ASP A 253 -25.34 18.11 -67.17
CA ASP A 253 -24.47 17.58 -66.12
C ASP A 253 -25.08 17.73 -64.68
N VAL A 254 -26.14 18.51 -64.51
CA VAL A 254 -26.84 18.78 -63.26
C VAL A 254 -27.20 17.44 -62.53
N PRO A 255 -27.79 16.42 -63.20
CA PRO A 255 -28.11 15.16 -62.58
C PRO A 255 -26.87 14.43 -62.04
N LYS A 256 -25.74 14.50 -62.72
CA LYS A 256 -24.49 13.88 -62.33
C LYS A 256 -23.89 14.55 -61.08
N PHE A 257 -23.96 15.85 -60.97
CA PHE A 257 -23.50 16.60 -59.80
C PHE A 257 -24.43 16.34 -58.59
N SER A 258 -25.75 16.32 -58.83
CA SER A 258 -26.73 15.97 -57.80
C SER A 258 -26.54 14.55 -57.26
N ASP A 259 -26.26 13.57 -58.14
CA ASP A 259 -25.98 12.19 -57.76
C ASP A 259 -24.68 12.08 -56.89
N ARG A 260 -23.66 12.88 -57.24
CA ARG A 260 -22.43 12.95 -56.40
C ARG A 260 -22.72 13.53 -55.02
N ILE A 261 -23.47 14.63 -54.95
CA ILE A 261 -23.87 15.20 -53.65
C ILE A 261 -24.67 14.17 -52.81
N TYR A 262 -25.62 13.50 -53.44
CA TYR A 262 -26.42 12.47 -52.77
C TYR A 262 -25.56 11.32 -52.24
N LYS A 263 -24.63 10.81 -53.05
CA LYS A 263 -23.72 9.73 -52.65
C LYS A 263 -22.82 10.14 -51.48
N GLU A 264 -22.25 11.34 -51.50
CA GLU A 264 -21.43 11.82 -50.39
C GLU A 264 -22.24 12.10 -49.12
N ALA A 265 -23.47 12.59 -49.24
CA ALA A 265 -24.39 12.76 -48.10
C ALA A 265 -24.77 11.42 -47.47
N ARG A 266 -25.11 10.42 -48.29
CA ARG A 266 -25.40 9.06 -47.81
C ARG A 266 -24.20 8.43 -47.07
N ARG A 267 -22.98 8.60 -47.63
CA ARG A 267 -21.77 8.16 -47.01
C ARG A 267 -21.53 8.82 -45.65
N LEU A 268 -21.81 10.15 -45.56
CA LEU A 268 -21.68 10.89 -44.30
C LEU A 268 -22.66 10.38 -43.23
N ILE A 269 -23.91 10.10 -43.61
CA ILE A 269 -24.92 9.54 -42.71
C ILE A 269 -24.46 8.20 -42.16
N THR A 270 -24.02 7.27 -43.03
CA THR A 270 -23.51 5.96 -42.58
C THR A 270 -22.32 6.11 -41.65
N LEU A 271 -21.38 7.03 -41.92
CA LEU A 271 -20.25 7.29 -41.06
C LEU A 271 -20.68 7.77 -39.68
N VAL A 272 -21.64 8.70 -39.59
CA VAL A 272 -22.18 9.19 -38.31
C VAL A 272 -22.88 8.07 -37.56
N GLU A 273 -23.68 7.23 -38.22
CA GLU A 273 -24.33 6.09 -37.63
C GLU A 273 -23.31 5.09 -37.03
N ASP A 274 -22.25 4.78 -37.79
CA ASP A 274 -21.16 3.87 -37.32
C ASP A 274 -20.41 4.45 -36.10
N ILE A 275 -20.17 5.79 -36.08
CA ILE A 275 -19.55 6.47 -34.93
C ILE A 275 -20.46 6.39 -33.70
N ILE A 276 -21.77 6.59 -33.84
CA ILE A 276 -22.73 6.49 -32.74
C ILE A 276 -22.77 5.04 -32.20
N LYS A 277 -22.82 4.04 -33.11
CA LYS A 277 -22.75 2.63 -32.71
C LYS A 277 -21.50 2.30 -31.92
N LEU A 278 -20.34 2.73 -32.42
CA LEU A 278 -19.07 2.50 -31.75
C LEU A 278 -18.98 3.21 -30.40
N SER A 279 -19.49 4.45 -30.29
CA SER A 279 -19.56 5.18 -29.03
C SER A 279 -20.41 4.45 -27.98
N LYS A 280 -21.54 3.89 -28.38
CA LYS A 280 -22.40 3.08 -27.51
C LYS A 280 -21.71 1.80 -27.02
N LEU A 281 -20.86 1.19 -27.84
CA LEU A 281 -20.09 0.01 -27.47
C LEU A 281 -18.91 0.32 -26.53
N ASP A 282 -18.40 1.57 -26.54
CA ASP A 282 -17.33 2.04 -25.66
C ASP A 282 -17.84 2.45 -24.26
N GLU A 283 -19.13 2.70 -24.08
CA GLU A 283 -19.73 3.04 -22.78
C GLU A 283 -20.03 1.76 -21.99
N GLU A 284 -19.23 1.46 -20.99
CA GLU A 284 -19.45 0.33 -20.05
C GLU A 284 -20.76 0.42 -19.26
N SER A 285 -21.48 1.55 -19.34
CA SER A 285 -22.66 1.87 -18.51
C SER A 285 -24.01 1.55 -19.15
N VAL A 286 -24.06 1.10 -20.40
CA VAL A 286 -25.33 0.72 -21.02
C VAL A 286 -25.67 -0.71 -20.59
N GLU A 287 -26.61 -0.86 -19.67
CA GLU A 287 -27.24 -2.14 -19.34
C GLU A 287 -27.99 -2.67 -20.59
N LEU A 288 -27.25 -3.32 -21.48
CA LEU A 288 -27.84 -4.03 -22.61
C LEU A 288 -28.27 -5.41 -22.12
N GLU A 289 -29.56 -5.69 -22.18
CA GLU A 289 -30.11 -6.98 -21.78
C GLU A 289 -29.60 -8.09 -22.68
N LYS A 290 -29.06 -9.14 -22.06
CA LYS A 290 -28.69 -10.38 -22.76
C LYS A 290 -29.92 -11.28 -22.87
N GLU A 291 -30.10 -11.88 -24.02
CA GLU A 291 -31.14 -12.83 -24.29
C GLU A 291 -30.62 -14.09 -25.02
N ASP A 292 -31.39 -15.12 -25.07
CA ASP A 292 -31.04 -16.34 -25.81
C ASP A 292 -31.29 -16.12 -27.30
N VAL A 293 -30.23 -16.07 -28.10
CA VAL A 293 -30.23 -15.77 -29.54
C VAL A 293 -29.86 -17.03 -30.32
N ASP A 294 -30.70 -17.46 -31.23
CA ASP A 294 -30.37 -18.46 -32.24
C ASP A 294 -29.53 -17.82 -33.34
N LEU A 295 -28.19 -18.10 -33.34
CA LEU A 295 -27.24 -17.52 -34.26
C LEU A 295 -27.50 -17.97 -35.72
N TYR A 296 -28.03 -19.18 -35.94
CA TYR A 296 -28.35 -19.65 -37.29
C TYR A 296 -29.53 -18.88 -37.87
N ALA A 297 -30.59 -18.72 -37.07
CA ALA A 297 -31.77 -17.93 -37.45
C ALA A 297 -31.35 -16.46 -37.74
N LEU A 298 -30.50 -15.86 -36.88
CA LEU A 298 -29.98 -14.53 -37.04
C LEU A 298 -29.16 -14.37 -38.36
N CYS A 299 -28.31 -15.34 -38.70
CA CYS A 299 -27.57 -15.32 -39.98
C CYS A 299 -28.54 -15.34 -41.18
N ARG A 300 -29.61 -16.10 -41.13
CA ARG A 300 -30.64 -16.13 -42.19
C ARG A 300 -31.35 -14.78 -42.34
N GLU A 301 -31.72 -14.15 -41.23
CA GLU A 301 -32.32 -12.81 -41.25
C GLU A 301 -31.40 -11.79 -41.88
N ILE A 302 -30.11 -11.78 -41.50
CA ILE A 302 -29.08 -10.88 -42.01
C ILE A 302 -28.88 -11.09 -43.53
N VAL A 303 -28.73 -12.33 -43.98
CA VAL A 303 -28.57 -12.63 -45.40
C VAL A 303 -29.82 -12.22 -46.21
N SER A 304 -31.00 -12.36 -45.66
CA SER A 304 -32.25 -11.85 -46.29
C SER A 304 -32.22 -10.33 -46.45
N ARG A 305 -31.76 -9.57 -45.44
CA ARG A 305 -31.64 -8.11 -45.53
C ARG A 305 -30.56 -7.67 -46.52
N LEU A 306 -29.50 -8.44 -46.74
CA LEU A 306 -28.41 -8.16 -47.67
C LEU A 306 -28.74 -8.55 -49.13
N SER A 307 -29.91 -9.18 -49.41
CA SER A 307 -30.32 -9.61 -50.75
C SER A 307 -30.21 -8.54 -51.83
N PRO A 308 -30.55 -7.24 -51.62
CA PRO A 308 -30.37 -6.23 -52.63
C PRO A 308 -28.91 -5.98 -53.03
N GLN A 309 -27.99 -6.06 -52.06
CA GLN A 309 -26.55 -5.89 -52.28
C GLN A 309 -25.96 -7.11 -52.99
N VAL A 310 -26.39 -8.32 -52.62
CA VAL A 310 -26.05 -9.60 -53.25
C VAL A 310 -26.40 -9.54 -54.76
N ASN A 311 -27.64 -9.15 -55.05
CA ASN A 311 -28.11 -9.03 -56.45
C ASN A 311 -27.35 -7.95 -57.25
N ALA A 312 -27.08 -6.78 -56.64
CA ALA A 312 -26.34 -5.70 -57.29
C ALA A 312 -24.89 -6.10 -57.62
N LYS A 313 -24.25 -6.90 -56.75
CA LYS A 313 -22.87 -7.39 -56.97
C LYS A 313 -22.79 -8.68 -57.75
N LYS A 314 -23.93 -9.36 -58.00
CA LYS A 314 -24.00 -10.71 -58.65
C LYS A 314 -23.17 -11.77 -57.87
N VAL A 315 -23.34 -11.79 -56.55
CA VAL A 315 -22.65 -12.73 -55.68
C VAL A 315 -23.65 -13.81 -55.28
N HIS A 316 -23.19 -15.06 -55.10
CA HIS A 316 -23.98 -16.18 -54.59
C HIS A 316 -23.77 -16.28 -53.08
N ILE A 317 -24.82 -16.19 -52.25
CA ILE A 317 -24.71 -16.34 -50.79
C ILE A 317 -25.50 -17.55 -50.30
N VAL A 318 -24.91 -18.40 -49.43
CA VAL A 318 -25.53 -19.58 -48.86
C VAL A 318 -25.39 -19.52 -47.34
N VAL A 319 -26.43 -19.89 -46.61
CA VAL A 319 -26.39 -20.07 -45.14
C VAL A 319 -26.44 -21.56 -44.83
N GLU A 320 -25.43 -22.06 -44.15
CA GLU A 320 -25.26 -23.44 -43.76
C GLU A 320 -25.12 -23.61 -42.25
N GLY A 321 -25.31 -24.83 -41.73
CA GLY A 321 -25.11 -25.14 -40.32
C GLY A 321 -26.39 -25.62 -39.63
N GLU A 322 -26.45 -25.40 -38.34
CA GLU A 322 -27.54 -25.89 -37.46
C GLU A 322 -27.95 -24.83 -36.44
N PRO A 323 -29.17 -24.85 -35.92
CA PRO A 323 -29.59 -23.95 -34.86
C PRO A 323 -28.66 -24.05 -33.65
N VAL A 324 -28.14 -22.91 -33.21
CA VAL A 324 -27.27 -22.82 -32.06
C VAL A 324 -27.59 -21.55 -31.27
N VAL A 325 -27.94 -21.76 -29.99
CA VAL A 325 -28.31 -20.67 -29.09
C VAL A 325 -27.10 -20.17 -28.33
N TYR A 326 -26.96 -18.84 -28.29
CA TYR A 326 -25.96 -18.13 -27.52
C TYR A 326 -26.60 -17.06 -26.66
N HIS A 327 -26.25 -16.99 -25.36
CA HIS A 327 -26.78 -15.98 -24.44
C HIS A 327 -26.01 -14.68 -24.60
N GLY A 328 -26.56 -13.72 -25.32
CA GLY A 328 -25.86 -12.48 -25.69
C GLY A 328 -26.79 -11.33 -26.04
N ILE A 329 -26.22 -10.21 -26.39
CA ILE A 329 -26.94 -8.99 -26.77
C ILE A 329 -27.27 -9.07 -28.26
N ARG A 330 -28.54 -9.39 -28.59
CA ARG A 330 -28.99 -9.61 -29.96
C ARG A 330 -28.59 -8.50 -30.93
N GLN A 331 -28.75 -7.24 -30.53
CA GLN A 331 -28.41 -6.10 -31.39
C GLN A 331 -26.93 -6.08 -31.77
N ILE A 332 -26.02 -6.39 -30.82
CA ILE A 332 -24.56 -6.39 -31.07
C ILE A 332 -24.18 -7.61 -31.92
N LEU A 333 -24.78 -8.76 -31.65
CA LEU A 333 -24.56 -9.97 -32.46
C LEU A 333 -25.01 -9.74 -33.90
N ASP A 334 -26.15 -9.09 -34.11
CA ASP A 334 -26.66 -8.70 -35.44
C ASP A 334 -25.65 -7.78 -36.17
N GLU A 335 -25.19 -6.73 -35.51
CA GLU A 335 -24.19 -5.80 -36.07
C GLU A 335 -22.89 -6.50 -36.43
N MET A 336 -22.39 -7.38 -35.57
CA MET A 336 -21.14 -8.13 -35.82
C MET A 336 -21.26 -9.00 -37.08
N ILE A 337 -22.30 -9.83 -37.15
CA ILE A 337 -22.51 -10.76 -38.26
C ILE A 337 -22.82 -9.98 -39.56
N TYR A 338 -23.66 -8.92 -39.45
CA TYR A 338 -23.97 -8.04 -40.58
C TYR A 338 -22.70 -7.42 -41.21
N ASN A 339 -21.83 -6.82 -40.40
CA ASN A 339 -20.61 -6.18 -40.89
C ASN A 339 -19.65 -7.18 -41.59
N VAL A 340 -19.54 -8.41 -41.06
CA VAL A 340 -18.71 -9.44 -41.70
C VAL A 340 -19.34 -9.89 -43.03
N CYS A 341 -20.66 -10.14 -43.06
CA CYS A 341 -21.36 -10.52 -44.29
C CYS A 341 -21.33 -9.41 -45.36
N GLU A 342 -21.57 -8.17 -44.95
CA GLU A 342 -21.49 -7.02 -45.86
C GLU A 342 -20.13 -6.86 -46.50
N ASN A 343 -19.04 -7.02 -45.70
CA ASN A 343 -17.68 -6.98 -46.23
C ASN A 343 -17.42 -8.14 -47.19
N ALA A 344 -17.88 -9.35 -46.90
CA ALA A 344 -17.73 -10.52 -47.77
C ALA A 344 -18.42 -10.34 -49.12
N ILE A 345 -19.57 -9.63 -49.14
CA ILE A 345 -20.29 -9.30 -50.39
C ILE A 345 -19.56 -8.17 -51.14
N LYS A 346 -19.22 -7.12 -50.44
CA LYS A 346 -18.65 -5.88 -50.97
C LYS A 346 -17.32 -6.06 -51.66
N TYR A 347 -16.43 -6.87 -51.05
CA TYR A 347 -15.07 -7.13 -51.53
C TYR A 347 -14.99 -8.43 -52.35
N ASN A 348 -16.11 -9.00 -52.69
CA ASN A 348 -16.18 -10.13 -53.60
C ASN A 348 -16.01 -9.76 -55.08
N THR A 349 -15.66 -10.75 -55.87
CA THR A 349 -15.64 -10.66 -57.32
C THR A 349 -17.06 -10.90 -57.90
N ALA A 350 -17.30 -10.49 -59.15
CA ALA A 350 -18.54 -10.85 -59.83
C ALA A 350 -18.62 -12.40 -59.99
N ASP A 351 -19.83 -12.94 -59.76
CA ASP A 351 -20.14 -14.37 -59.74
C ASP A 351 -19.39 -15.15 -58.63
N GLY A 352 -18.82 -14.43 -57.63
CA GLY A 352 -18.19 -15.02 -56.46
C GLY A 352 -19.19 -15.60 -55.44
N GLN A 353 -18.67 -16.34 -54.49
CA GLN A 353 -19.46 -17.02 -53.45
C GLN A 353 -19.18 -16.50 -52.07
N VAL A 354 -20.24 -16.49 -51.22
CA VAL A 354 -20.16 -16.23 -49.77
C VAL A 354 -20.87 -17.36 -49.06
N SER A 355 -20.20 -18.05 -48.14
CA SER A 355 -20.79 -19.05 -47.27
C SER A 355 -20.81 -18.50 -45.85
N VAL A 356 -21.99 -18.50 -45.22
CA VAL A 356 -22.22 -18.13 -43.82
C VAL A 356 -22.60 -19.41 -43.09
N TRP A 357 -21.78 -19.86 -42.19
CA TRP A 357 -21.98 -21.04 -41.39
C TRP A 357 -22.19 -20.69 -39.92
N ALA A 358 -23.22 -21.24 -39.30
CA ALA A 358 -23.45 -21.13 -37.85
C ALA A 358 -23.74 -22.50 -37.25
N GLY A 359 -23.13 -22.79 -36.10
CA GLY A 359 -23.32 -24.09 -35.44
C GLY A 359 -22.44 -24.24 -34.19
N ASN A 360 -22.55 -25.42 -33.56
CA ASN A 360 -21.76 -25.72 -32.39
C ASN A 360 -20.44 -26.42 -32.77
N THR A 361 -19.36 -26.08 -32.07
CA THR A 361 -18.06 -26.73 -32.23
C THR A 361 -17.59 -27.30 -30.88
N LEU A 362 -16.51 -28.06 -30.86
CA LEU A 362 -15.90 -28.53 -29.60
C LEU A 362 -15.50 -27.40 -28.65
N GLN A 363 -15.39 -26.16 -29.16
CA GLN A 363 -14.98 -24.98 -28.41
C GLN A 363 -16.14 -24.02 -28.08
N GLY A 364 -17.37 -24.40 -28.40
CA GLY A 364 -18.59 -23.59 -28.21
C GLY A 364 -19.21 -23.13 -29.53
N PRO A 365 -20.24 -22.26 -29.44
CA PRO A 365 -20.94 -21.69 -30.58
C PRO A 365 -19.97 -20.90 -31.50
N LYS A 366 -20.19 -21.00 -32.79
CA LYS A 366 -19.34 -20.34 -33.79
C LYS A 366 -20.16 -19.84 -34.97
N VAL A 367 -19.80 -18.65 -35.47
CA VAL A 367 -20.22 -18.15 -36.77
C VAL A 367 -18.98 -18.00 -37.66
N CYS A 368 -19.06 -18.48 -38.88
CA CYS A 368 -17.98 -18.41 -39.85
C CYS A 368 -18.50 -17.82 -41.17
N VAL A 369 -17.86 -16.80 -41.69
CA VAL A 369 -18.19 -16.22 -42.99
C VAL A 369 -16.96 -16.39 -43.88
N THR A 370 -17.15 -17.04 -45.04
CA THR A 370 -16.10 -17.28 -46.02
C THR A 370 -16.52 -16.69 -47.37
N ASP A 371 -15.65 -15.95 -48.02
CA ASP A 371 -15.85 -15.37 -49.33
C ASP A 371 -14.72 -15.81 -50.32
N THR A 372 -15.00 -15.69 -51.62
CA THR A 372 -14.06 -15.92 -52.70
C THR A 372 -13.57 -14.61 -53.33
N GLY A 373 -13.53 -13.53 -52.56
CA GLY A 373 -13.17 -12.20 -53.01
C GLY A 373 -11.68 -11.94 -53.18
N ILE A 374 -11.33 -10.66 -53.10
CA ILE A 374 -9.96 -10.19 -53.38
C ILE A 374 -8.92 -10.68 -52.35
N GLY A 375 -9.37 -11.09 -51.17
CA GLY A 375 -8.50 -11.46 -50.05
C GLY A 375 -7.74 -10.29 -49.41
N ILE A 376 -7.01 -10.61 -48.36
CA ILE A 376 -6.29 -9.63 -47.53
C ILE A 376 -4.85 -10.11 -47.33
N PRO A 377 -3.83 -9.27 -47.62
CA PRO A 377 -2.44 -9.60 -47.34
C PRO A 377 -2.18 -9.82 -45.85
N LYS A 378 -1.32 -10.76 -45.48
CA LYS A 378 -1.05 -11.15 -44.08
C LYS A 378 -0.61 -9.99 -43.20
N GLU A 379 0.11 -9.02 -43.71
CA GLU A 379 0.58 -7.83 -43.02
C GLU A 379 -0.54 -6.91 -42.50
N HIS A 380 -1.76 -7.10 -43.01
CA HIS A 380 -2.94 -6.30 -42.64
C HIS A 380 -3.89 -7.04 -41.71
N HIS A 381 -3.73 -8.36 -41.45
CA HIS A 381 -4.68 -9.21 -40.73
C HIS A 381 -4.97 -8.70 -39.29
N GLU A 382 -3.98 -8.17 -38.59
CA GLU A 382 -4.18 -7.60 -37.26
C GLU A 382 -4.79 -6.19 -37.33
N ARG A 383 -4.41 -5.43 -38.37
CA ARG A 383 -4.75 -4.03 -38.50
C ARG A 383 -6.15 -3.78 -39.08
N ILE A 384 -6.75 -4.73 -39.79
CA ILE A 384 -8.12 -4.57 -40.33
C ILE A 384 -9.19 -4.36 -39.27
N PHE A 385 -8.88 -4.69 -38.00
CA PHE A 385 -9.76 -4.44 -36.84
C PHE A 385 -9.47 -3.12 -36.15
N GLU A 386 -8.50 -2.34 -36.61
CA GLU A 386 -8.27 -0.97 -36.14
C GLU A 386 -9.33 -0.02 -36.68
N ARG A 387 -9.69 1.02 -35.91
CA ARG A 387 -10.70 2.02 -36.31
C ARG A 387 -10.18 2.85 -37.50
N PHE A 388 -11.02 3.04 -38.55
CA PHE A 388 -10.68 3.73 -39.77
C PHE A 388 -9.60 3.11 -40.63
N TYR A 389 -9.15 1.89 -40.29
CA TYR A 389 -8.14 1.22 -41.06
C TYR A 389 -8.70 0.66 -42.38
N ARG A 390 -7.93 0.78 -43.45
CA ARG A 390 -8.27 0.30 -44.80
C ARG A 390 -6.99 -0.11 -45.49
N VAL A 391 -7.00 -1.29 -46.13
CA VAL A 391 -5.86 -1.84 -46.86
C VAL A 391 -5.47 -0.94 -48.03
N ASP A 392 -6.47 -0.41 -48.74
CA ASP A 392 -6.24 0.52 -49.88
C ASP A 392 -7.14 1.77 -49.74
N LYS A 393 -6.51 2.94 -49.58
CA LYS A 393 -7.20 4.23 -49.47
C LYS A 393 -7.67 4.79 -50.83
N SER A 394 -7.05 4.35 -51.95
CA SER A 394 -7.32 4.93 -53.28
C SER A 394 -8.54 4.31 -53.97
N HIS A 395 -8.70 3.00 -53.96
CA HIS A 395 -9.84 2.28 -54.52
C HIS A 395 -11.07 2.29 -53.62
N SER A 396 -10.87 2.61 -52.37
CA SER A 396 -11.94 2.58 -51.38
C SER A 396 -12.89 3.79 -51.41
N LYS A 397 -12.58 4.87 -52.15
CA LYS A 397 -13.52 5.97 -52.39
C LYS A 397 -14.70 5.54 -53.25
N GLU A 398 -14.52 4.60 -54.18
CA GLU A 398 -15.59 4.06 -55.02
C GLU A 398 -16.42 3.00 -54.28
N SER A 399 -15.84 2.26 -53.36
CA SER A 399 -16.55 1.22 -52.60
C SER A 399 -17.26 1.70 -51.33
N GLY A 400 -17.07 2.97 -50.91
CA GLY A 400 -17.91 3.63 -49.89
C GLY A 400 -17.78 3.10 -48.43
N GLY A 401 -16.65 2.44 -48.05
CA GLY A 401 -16.48 1.93 -46.67
C GLY A 401 -16.00 2.98 -45.69
N THR A 402 -16.50 2.92 -44.45
CA THR A 402 -16.12 3.81 -43.33
C THR A 402 -14.83 3.39 -42.64
N GLY A 403 -14.42 2.12 -42.76
CA GLY A 403 -13.31 1.53 -41.99
C GLY A 403 -13.64 1.27 -40.53
N LEU A 404 -14.93 1.35 -40.16
CA LEU A 404 -15.39 1.10 -38.78
C LEU A 404 -16.04 -0.28 -38.61
N GLY A 405 -16.53 -0.92 -39.67
CA GLY A 405 -17.30 -2.17 -39.55
C GLY A 405 -16.57 -3.30 -38.83
N LEU A 406 -15.31 -3.60 -39.19
CA LEU A 406 -14.53 -4.67 -38.50
C LEU A 406 -14.09 -4.26 -37.09
N SER A 407 -13.94 -2.98 -36.80
CA SER A 407 -13.70 -2.52 -35.41
C SER A 407 -14.94 -2.70 -34.54
N ILE A 408 -16.16 -2.53 -35.08
CA ILE A 408 -17.42 -2.88 -34.41
C ILE A 408 -17.47 -4.38 -34.10
N VAL A 409 -17.06 -5.23 -35.06
CA VAL A 409 -16.97 -6.69 -34.84
C VAL A 409 -16.05 -7.03 -33.69
N LYS A 410 -14.86 -6.43 -33.64
CA LYS A 410 -13.88 -6.67 -32.55
C LYS A 410 -14.40 -6.22 -31.22
N HIS A 411 -15.01 -5.04 -31.10
CA HIS A 411 -15.61 -4.52 -29.85
C HIS A 411 -16.79 -5.36 -29.39
N GLY A 412 -17.68 -5.73 -30.31
CA GLY A 412 -18.81 -6.62 -30.01
C GLY A 412 -18.34 -8.00 -29.53
N ALA A 413 -17.28 -8.54 -30.12
CA ALA A 413 -16.67 -9.78 -29.66
C ALA A 413 -16.09 -9.66 -28.25
N LEU A 414 -15.39 -8.58 -27.93
CA LEU A 414 -14.88 -8.33 -26.57
C LEU A 414 -15.99 -8.29 -25.53
N LEU A 415 -17.11 -7.61 -25.81
CA LEU A 415 -18.27 -7.54 -24.91
C LEU A 415 -18.93 -8.89 -24.66
N HIS A 416 -18.84 -9.81 -25.61
CA HIS A 416 -19.35 -11.17 -25.49
C HIS A 416 -18.32 -12.21 -25.04
N GLY A 417 -17.06 -11.82 -24.75
CA GLY A 417 -15.98 -12.76 -24.46
C GLY A 417 -15.62 -13.66 -25.64
N ALA A 418 -16.08 -13.30 -26.84
CA ALA A 418 -15.85 -14.04 -28.07
C ALA A 418 -14.49 -13.67 -28.70
N ARG A 419 -13.97 -14.59 -29.56
CA ARG A 419 -12.73 -14.38 -30.31
C ARG A 419 -12.99 -14.29 -31.79
N VAL A 420 -12.38 -13.31 -32.44
CA VAL A 420 -12.44 -13.16 -33.90
C VAL A 420 -11.10 -13.57 -34.48
N ALA A 421 -11.15 -14.41 -35.50
CA ALA A 421 -9.96 -14.84 -36.25
C ALA A 421 -10.17 -14.58 -37.76
N VAL A 422 -9.13 -14.20 -38.45
CA VAL A 422 -9.11 -14.02 -39.92
C VAL A 422 -8.12 -14.96 -40.54
N ASP A 423 -8.52 -15.60 -41.63
CA ASP A 423 -7.67 -16.38 -42.50
C ASP A 423 -7.94 -15.95 -43.96
N SER A 424 -6.93 -15.38 -44.61
CA SER A 424 -7.10 -14.75 -45.91
C SER A 424 -5.82 -14.77 -46.71
N GLU A 425 -5.95 -14.97 -48.02
CA GLU A 425 -4.87 -14.85 -49.00
C GLU A 425 -5.32 -13.99 -50.17
N PRO A 426 -4.47 -13.08 -50.70
CA PRO A 426 -4.78 -12.30 -51.88
C PRO A 426 -5.18 -13.17 -53.06
N GLY A 427 -6.35 -12.87 -53.64
CA GLY A 427 -6.93 -13.56 -54.79
C GLY A 427 -7.61 -14.91 -54.46
N LYS A 428 -7.63 -15.35 -53.20
CA LYS A 428 -8.31 -16.60 -52.79
C LYS A 428 -9.54 -16.37 -51.90
N GLY A 429 -9.75 -15.12 -51.44
CA GLY A 429 -10.85 -14.75 -50.55
C GLY A 429 -10.46 -14.67 -49.10
N THR A 430 -11.48 -14.47 -48.25
CA THR A 430 -11.32 -14.26 -46.81
C THR A 430 -12.28 -15.13 -46.02
N ARG A 431 -11.79 -15.65 -44.90
CA ARG A 431 -12.58 -16.34 -43.89
C ARG A 431 -12.44 -15.61 -42.58
N ILE A 432 -13.59 -15.24 -41.97
CA ILE A 432 -13.66 -14.65 -40.66
C ILE A 432 -14.46 -15.58 -39.74
N ASP A 433 -13.84 -16.01 -38.65
CA ASP A 433 -14.41 -16.86 -37.61
C ASP A 433 -14.73 -16.02 -36.37
N ILE A 434 -15.97 -16.09 -35.86
CA ILE A 434 -16.37 -15.54 -34.59
C ILE A 434 -16.70 -16.74 -33.69
N LYS A 435 -15.88 -16.95 -32.64
CA LYS A 435 -16.01 -18.06 -31.67
C LYS A 435 -16.51 -17.49 -30.34
N PHE A 436 -17.65 -17.96 -29.89
CA PHE A 436 -18.29 -17.53 -28.64
C PHE A 436 -17.95 -18.45 -27.48
#